data_dd8509e4899af31500769b29bdc44c30
#
_entry.id   dd8509e4899af31500769b29bdc44c30
#
_cell.length_a   1.000
_cell.length_b   1.000
_cell.length_c   1.000
_cell.angle_alpha   90.00
_cell.angle_beta   90.00
_cell.angle_gamma   90.00
#
_symmetry.space_group_name_H-M   'P 1'
#
loop_
_entity.id
_entity.type
_entity.pdbx_description
1 polymer ?
#
loop_
_entity_poly.entity_id
_entity_poly.type
_entity_poly.pdbx_seq_one_letter_code
_entity_poly.pdbx_strand_id
1 'polypeptide(L)'
;MFDRSPPLLAHLDRIVSLASISSANKDIDMSNKAVIDYLANELETLGFACEVVPCVPDTEKLNLIATYGSGPGGLVLAGHTDTVPLDENLWSVDPFRLTEKDGKLYGLGITDMKGFFPLVIEAVKPLLSSKFKEPLVVLATADEETLCREQKP
;
A
#
# COMPACT_ATOMS: atom_id res chain seq x y z
N MET A 1 9.90 -9.72 16.38
CA MET A 1 9.03 -10.82 15.92
C MET A 1 7.67 -10.19 15.72
N PHE A 2 7.20 -10.01 14.48
CA PHE A 2 5.88 -9.43 14.22
C PHE A 2 4.83 -10.41 14.76
N ASP A 3 3.93 -9.90 15.59
CA ASP A 3 2.77 -10.65 16.03
C ASP A 3 1.89 -10.92 14.79
N ARG A 4 1.71 -12.19 14.45
CA ARG A 4 0.77 -12.62 13.39
C ARG A 4 -0.65 -12.57 13.94
N SER A 5 -1.06 -11.41 14.44
CA SER A 5 -2.40 -11.21 14.96
C SER A 5 -3.44 -11.36 13.86
N PRO A 6 -4.64 -11.88 14.15
CA PRO A 6 -5.72 -11.94 13.18
C PRO A 6 -5.99 -10.62 12.43
N PRO A 7 -5.92 -9.43 13.06
CA PRO A 7 -6.06 -8.16 12.35
C PRO A 7 -5.01 -7.95 11.26
N LEU A 8 -3.72 -8.21 11.51
CA LEU A 8 -2.67 -8.06 10.50
C LEU A 8 -2.91 -8.95 9.28
N LEU A 9 -3.23 -10.23 9.51
CA LEU A 9 -3.49 -11.16 8.40
C LEU A 9 -4.72 -10.74 7.59
N ALA A 10 -5.76 -10.22 8.23
CA ALA A 10 -6.95 -9.69 7.55
C ALA A 10 -6.62 -8.46 6.69
N HIS A 11 -5.81 -7.54 7.21
CA HIS A 11 -5.32 -6.38 6.45
C HIS A 11 -4.44 -6.80 5.27
N LEU A 12 -3.55 -7.78 5.46
CA LEU A 12 -2.70 -8.32 4.39
C LEU A 12 -3.53 -9.01 3.31
N ASP A 13 -4.51 -9.84 3.67
CA ASP A 13 -5.41 -10.49 2.70
C ASP A 13 -6.22 -9.44 1.93
N ARG A 14 -6.76 -8.46 2.64
CA ARG A 14 -7.52 -7.38 2.00
C ARG A 14 -6.68 -6.62 0.98
N ILE A 15 -5.48 -6.15 1.33
CA ILE A 15 -4.67 -5.34 0.42
C ILE A 15 -4.12 -6.15 -0.77
N VAL A 16 -3.83 -7.43 -0.59
CA VAL A 16 -3.45 -8.34 -1.68
C VAL A 16 -4.61 -8.54 -2.64
N SER A 17 -5.85 -8.67 -2.14
CA SER A 17 -7.04 -8.88 -2.97
C SER A 17 -7.41 -7.69 -3.85
N LEU A 18 -6.89 -6.50 -3.56
CA LEU A 18 -7.12 -5.29 -4.34
C LEU A 18 -6.08 -5.20 -5.47
N ALA A 19 -6.43 -5.66 -6.66
CA ALA A 19 -5.55 -5.60 -7.82
C ALA A 19 -5.20 -4.14 -8.17
N SER A 20 -3.92 -3.89 -8.49
CA SER A 20 -3.38 -2.56 -8.82
C SER A 20 -2.14 -2.67 -9.71
N ILE A 21 -2.24 -3.43 -10.78
CA ILE A 21 -1.13 -3.64 -11.71
C ILE A 21 -0.83 -2.33 -12.45
N SER A 22 0.44 -1.92 -12.44
CA SER A 22 0.94 -0.85 -13.31
C SER A 22 1.64 -1.43 -14.53
N SER A 23 1.30 -0.93 -15.71
CA SER A 23 1.88 -1.39 -16.97
C SER A 23 1.86 -0.30 -18.03
N ALA A 24 2.92 -0.27 -18.87
CA ALA A 24 2.91 0.51 -20.09
C ALA A 24 1.89 -0.01 -21.13
N ASN A 25 1.46 -1.27 -21.01
CA ASN A 25 0.36 -1.83 -21.80
C ASN A 25 -0.97 -1.48 -21.14
N LYS A 26 -1.73 -0.57 -21.75
CA LYS A 26 -3.02 -0.09 -21.26
C LYS A 26 -4.09 -1.17 -21.09
N ASP A 27 -3.98 -2.30 -21.80
CA ASP A 27 -4.95 -3.39 -21.71
C ASP A 27 -4.88 -4.14 -20.37
N ILE A 28 -3.76 -4.03 -19.66
CA ILE A 28 -3.52 -4.68 -18.36
C ILE A 28 -3.18 -3.69 -17.26
N ASP A 29 -3.07 -2.40 -17.59
CA ASP A 29 -2.86 -1.34 -16.60
C ASP A 29 -4.13 -1.12 -15.78
N MET A 30 -3.99 -1.03 -14.46
CA MET A 30 -5.10 -0.94 -13.53
C MET A 30 -5.01 0.32 -12.67
N SER A 31 -6.17 0.84 -12.28
CA SER A 31 -6.27 1.86 -11.23
C SER A 31 -5.82 1.29 -9.88
N ASN A 32 -5.14 2.08 -9.08
CA ASN A 32 -4.86 1.77 -7.68
C ASN A 32 -5.92 2.35 -6.72
N LYS A 33 -6.99 2.94 -7.25
CA LYS A 33 -8.02 3.63 -6.45
C LYS A 33 -8.56 2.79 -5.30
N ALA A 34 -8.84 1.50 -5.55
CA ALA A 34 -9.38 0.62 -4.50
C ALA A 34 -8.41 0.41 -3.33
N VAL A 35 -7.10 0.39 -3.61
CA VAL A 35 -6.05 0.32 -2.57
C VAL A 35 -6.00 1.64 -1.80
N ILE A 36 -6.03 2.77 -2.48
CA ILE A 36 -6.02 4.11 -1.87
C ILE A 36 -7.26 4.33 -0.99
N ASP A 37 -8.45 4.01 -1.50
CA ASP A 37 -9.70 4.12 -0.73
C ASP A 37 -9.64 3.27 0.55
N TYR A 38 -9.13 2.05 0.45
CA TYR A 38 -8.95 1.17 1.60
C TYR A 38 -7.97 1.78 2.64
N LEU A 39 -6.79 2.22 2.19
CA LEU A 39 -5.79 2.80 3.08
C LEU A 39 -6.27 4.11 3.73
N ALA A 40 -6.94 4.98 2.97
CA ALA A 40 -7.51 6.21 3.50
C ALA A 40 -8.52 5.92 4.62
N ASN A 41 -9.47 4.99 4.38
CA ASN A 41 -10.46 4.61 5.38
C ASN A 41 -9.83 4.05 6.68
N GLU A 42 -8.84 3.18 6.55
CA GLU A 42 -8.14 2.61 7.72
C GLU A 42 -7.39 3.70 8.50
N LEU A 43 -6.66 4.59 7.82
CA LEU A 43 -5.89 5.65 8.45
C LEU A 43 -6.78 6.75 9.03
N GLU A 44 -7.89 7.12 8.37
CA GLU A 44 -8.89 8.05 8.92
C GLU A 44 -9.51 7.50 10.22
N THR A 45 -9.81 6.20 10.26
CA THR A 45 -10.32 5.54 11.48
C THR A 45 -9.32 5.64 12.63
N LEU A 46 -8.03 5.72 12.34
CA LEU A 46 -6.95 5.93 13.30
C LEU A 46 -6.70 7.41 13.63
N GLY A 47 -7.42 8.35 13.02
CA GLY A 47 -7.33 9.79 13.27
C GLY A 47 -6.32 10.52 12.39
N PHE A 48 -5.85 9.93 11.31
CA PHE A 48 -5.07 10.64 10.30
C PHE A 48 -5.96 11.57 9.46
N ALA A 49 -5.44 12.72 9.08
CA ALA A 49 -6.02 13.56 8.05
C ALA A 49 -5.51 13.05 6.68
N CYS A 50 -6.43 12.59 5.84
CA CYS A 50 -6.10 11.99 4.55
C CYS A 50 -6.37 12.96 3.40
N GLU A 51 -5.41 13.10 2.50
CA GLU A 51 -5.52 13.82 1.24
C GLU A 51 -5.21 12.86 0.09
N VAL A 52 -6.14 12.73 -0.85
CA VAL A 52 -5.96 11.91 -2.06
C VAL A 52 -5.72 12.83 -3.24
N VAL A 53 -4.60 12.64 -3.93
CA VAL A 53 -4.20 13.47 -5.06
C VAL A 53 -3.90 12.60 -6.29
N PRO A 54 -4.29 13.02 -7.51
CA PRO A 54 -3.90 12.31 -8.73
C PRO A 54 -2.38 12.28 -8.88
N CYS A 55 -1.82 11.12 -9.23
CA CYS A 55 -0.41 10.99 -9.60
C CYS A 55 -0.15 11.68 -10.95
N VAL A 56 -1.03 11.43 -11.92
CA VAL A 56 -1.01 12.07 -13.23
C VAL A 56 -2.42 12.61 -13.50
N PRO A 57 -2.56 13.85 -14.01
CA PRO A 57 -3.85 14.39 -14.39
C PRO A 57 -4.61 13.46 -15.34
N ASP A 58 -5.93 13.41 -15.17
CA ASP A 58 -6.86 12.62 -16.01
C ASP A 58 -6.63 11.09 -15.98
N THR A 59 -5.94 10.57 -14.94
CA THR A 59 -5.79 9.14 -14.68
C THR A 59 -6.41 8.75 -13.36
N GLU A 60 -6.71 7.46 -13.20
CA GLU A 60 -7.14 6.88 -11.92
C GLU A 60 -5.95 6.36 -11.10
N LYS A 61 -4.76 6.89 -11.33
CA LYS A 61 -3.56 6.66 -10.53
C LYS A 61 -3.50 7.72 -9.44
N LEU A 62 -3.63 7.31 -8.21
CA LEU A 62 -3.82 8.18 -7.05
C LEU A 62 -2.69 8.00 -6.04
N ASN A 63 -2.30 9.10 -5.40
CA ASN A 63 -1.45 9.10 -4.23
C ASN A 63 -2.29 9.43 -2.99
N LEU A 64 -1.89 8.87 -1.85
CA LEU A 64 -2.46 9.21 -0.55
C LEU A 64 -1.38 9.84 0.33
N ILE A 65 -1.71 10.98 0.91
CA ILE A 65 -0.93 11.65 1.95
C ILE A 65 -1.77 11.61 3.22
N ALA A 66 -1.41 10.78 4.18
CA ALA A 66 -2.12 10.67 5.45
C ALA A 66 -1.22 11.19 6.58
N THR A 67 -1.69 12.24 7.28
CA THR A 67 -0.93 12.95 8.30
C THR A 67 -1.58 12.80 9.67
N TYR A 68 -0.80 12.37 10.67
CA TYR A 68 -1.19 12.37 12.08
C TYR A 68 -0.35 13.37 12.86
N GLY A 69 -1.02 14.30 13.55
CA GLY A 69 -0.36 15.39 14.26
C GLY A 69 -0.15 16.62 13.37
N SER A 70 0.68 17.55 13.81
CA SER A 70 0.91 18.82 13.12
C SER A 70 2.27 19.41 13.51
N GLY A 71 2.77 20.35 12.71
CA GLY A 71 4.03 21.06 12.93
C GLY A 71 5.07 20.74 11.85
N PRO A 72 6.25 21.36 11.94
CA PRO A 72 7.33 21.11 11.00
C PRO A 72 8.09 19.82 11.32
N GLY A 73 8.73 19.23 10.31
CA GLY A 73 9.53 18.01 10.46
C GLY A 73 8.66 16.75 10.46
N GLY A 74 9.09 15.73 11.20
CA GLY A 74 8.37 14.48 11.38
C GLY A 74 8.97 13.28 10.65
N LEU A 75 8.25 12.15 10.71
CA LEU A 75 8.61 10.90 10.05
C LEU A 75 7.67 10.64 8.88
N VAL A 76 8.23 10.35 7.72
CA VAL A 76 7.48 9.89 6.55
C VAL A 76 7.72 8.41 6.34
N LEU A 77 6.64 7.63 6.30
CA LEU A 77 6.61 6.21 5.97
C LEU A 77 6.03 6.09 4.55
N ALA A 78 6.91 5.94 3.57
CA ALA A 78 6.56 5.97 2.16
C ALA A 78 6.64 4.59 1.51
N GLY A 79 5.71 4.31 0.60
CA GLY A 79 5.68 3.11 -0.23
C GLY A 79 4.77 3.29 -1.44
N HIS A 80 4.89 2.36 -2.42
CA HIS A 80 3.98 2.34 -3.57
C HIS A 80 2.87 1.30 -3.40
N THR A 81 1.79 1.51 -4.13
CA THR A 81 0.55 0.71 -4.06
C THR A 81 0.31 -0.14 -5.30
N ASP A 82 1.06 0.10 -6.34
CA ASP A 82 1.01 -0.66 -7.57
C ASP A 82 1.89 -1.92 -7.51
N THR A 83 1.69 -2.81 -8.46
CA THR A 83 2.42 -4.07 -8.60
C THR A 83 2.76 -4.30 -10.06
N VAL A 84 3.81 -5.08 -10.30
CA VAL A 84 4.17 -5.54 -11.65
C VAL A 84 3.05 -6.40 -12.28
N PRO A 85 2.97 -6.47 -13.62
CA PRO A 85 2.22 -7.50 -14.31
C PRO A 85 2.67 -8.90 -13.91
N LEU A 86 1.72 -9.82 -13.77
CA LEU A 86 2.01 -11.20 -13.40
C LEU A 86 1.91 -12.14 -14.62
N ASP A 87 2.69 -13.23 -14.59
CA ASP A 87 2.48 -14.40 -15.42
C ASP A 87 1.83 -15.48 -14.54
N GLU A 88 0.55 -15.75 -14.77
CA GLU A 88 -0.23 -16.71 -13.96
C GLU A 88 0.39 -18.13 -13.96
N ASN A 89 1.13 -18.50 -15.01
CA ASN A 89 1.78 -19.81 -15.11
C ASN A 89 2.95 -19.99 -14.13
N LEU A 90 3.48 -18.89 -13.58
CA LEU A 90 4.55 -18.91 -12.59
C LEU A 90 4.05 -18.95 -11.15
N TRP A 91 2.73 -18.82 -10.94
CA TRP A 91 2.13 -18.83 -9.62
C TRP A 91 1.57 -20.21 -9.27
N SER A 92 1.96 -20.72 -8.09
CA SER A 92 1.43 -21.99 -7.54
C SER A 92 0.23 -21.78 -6.62
N VAL A 93 -0.16 -20.54 -6.36
CA VAL A 93 -1.30 -20.09 -5.55
C VAL A 93 -1.98 -18.91 -6.24
N ASP A 94 -3.19 -18.56 -5.84
CA ASP A 94 -3.87 -17.36 -6.34
C ASP A 94 -3.08 -16.10 -5.94
N PRO A 95 -2.56 -15.28 -6.89
CA PRO A 95 -1.78 -14.10 -6.61
C PRO A 95 -2.56 -12.98 -5.90
N PHE A 96 -3.90 -12.96 -6.03
CA PHE A 96 -4.79 -11.97 -5.42
C PHE A 96 -5.44 -12.45 -4.12
N ARG A 97 -4.94 -13.53 -3.54
CA ARG A 97 -5.38 -14.05 -2.26
C ARG A 97 -4.19 -14.35 -1.36
N LEU A 98 -4.24 -13.85 -0.13
CA LEU A 98 -3.20 -14.19 0.84
C LEU A 98 -3.21 -15.70 1.12
N THR A 99 -2.11 -16.36 0.83
CA THR A 99 -1.93 -17.78 1.09
C THR A 99 -0.80 -18.00 2.08
N GLU A 100 -1.09 -18.65 3.21
CA GLU A 100 -0.07 -19.11 4.15
C GLU A 100 0.31 -20.55 3.80
N LYS A 101 1.61 -20.77 3.51
CA LYS A 101 2.16 -22.09 3.21
C LYS A 101 3.61 -22.16 3.68
N ASP A 102 3.97 -23.27 4.33
CA ASP A 102 5.34 -23.52 4.81
C ASP A 102 5.91 -22.39 5.69
N GLY A 103 5.05 -21.78 6.51
CA GLY A 103 5.40 -20.67 7.38
C GLY A 103 5.69 -19.34 6.68
N LYS A 104 5.35 -19.22 5.39
CA LYS A 104 5.48 -18.03 4.56
C LYS A 104 4.12 -17.54 4.07
N LEU A 105 4.04 -16.24 3.76
CA LEU A 105 2.87 -15.60 3.16
C LEU A 105 3.14 -15.32 1.69
N TYR A 106 2.19 -15.67 0.83
CA TYR A 106 2.25 -15.51 -0.61
C TYR A 106 1.08 -14.63 -1.07
N GLY A 107 1.33 -13.76 -2.03
CA GLY A 107 0.36 -12.87 -2.68
C GLY A 107 1.08 -11.79 -3.47
N LEU A 108 0.50 -11.32 -4.56
CA LEU A 108 1.10 -10.27 -5.39
C LEU A 108 1.19 -8.95 -4.61
N GLY A 109 2.38 -8.37 -4.57
CA GLY A 109 2.66 -7.14 -3.81
C GLY A 109 2.79 -7.34 -2.30
N ILE A 110 2.76 -8.59 -1.76
CA ILE A 110 2.92 -8.82 -0.32
C ILE A 110 4.31 -8.37 0.18
N THR A 111 5.32 -8.52 -0.64
CA THR A 111 6.70 -8.13 -0.34
C THR A 111 7.08 -6.81 -0.98
N ASP A 112 6.63 -6.55 -2.20
CA ASP A 112 6.91 -5.39 -3.02
C ASP A 112 5.60 -4.78 -3.57
N MET A 113 5.09 -3.71 -2.91
CA MET A 113 5.35 -3.51 -1.48
C MET A 113 4.05 -3.18 -0.73
N LYS A 114 2.87 -3.60 -1.25
CA LYS A 114 1.57 -3.33 -0.62
C LYS A 114 1.49 -3.83 0.82
N GLY A 115 2.18 -4.95 1.14
CA GLY A 115 2.23 -5.50 2.49
C GLY A 115 2.88 -4.57 3.52
N PHE A 116 3.64 -3.57 3.09
CA PHE A 116 4.20 -2.53 3.94
C PHE A 116 3.12 -1.76 4.71
N PHE A 117 2.01 -1.40 4.07
CA PHE A 117 0.98 -0.56 4.67
C PHE A 117 0.23 -1.23 5.83
N PRO A 118 -0.21 -2.49 5.76
CA PRO A 118 -0.71 -3.22 6.92
C PRO A 118 0.27 -3.26 8.09
N LEU A 119 1.57 -3.43 7.82
CA LEU A 119 2.58 -3.41 8.87
C LEU A 119 2.71 -2.03 9.52
N VAL A 120 2.65 -0.95 8.73
CA VAL A 120 2.62 0.42 9.23
C VAL A 120 1.40 0.65 10.11
N ILE A 121 0.19 0.30 9.63
CA ILE A 121 -1.06 0.45 10.36
C ILE A 121 -0.97 -0.25 11.73
N GLU A 122 -0.55 -1.50 11.77
CA GLU A 122 -0.44 -2.26 13.02
C GLU A 122 0.68 -1.72 13.95
N ALA A 123 1.77 -1.24 13.39
CA ALA A 123 2.86 -0.66 14.18
C ALA A 123 2.50 0.67 14.82
N VAL A 124 1.69 1.51 14.15
CA VAL A 124 1.35 2.84 14.67
C VAL A 124 0.18 2.80 15.66
N LYS A 125 -0.78 1.89 15.53
CA LYS A 125 -1.95 1.76 16.41
C LYS A 125 -1.64 1.95 17.89
N PRO A 126 -0.69 1.21 18.51
CA PRO A 126 -0.39 1.35 19.93
C PRO A 126 0.27 2.68 20.30
N LEU A 127 0.84 3.40 19.31
CA LEU A 127 1.54 4.65 19.53
C LEU A 127 0.61 5.87 19.50
N LEU A 128 -0.55 5.77 18.84
CA LEU A 128 -1.49 6.89 18.64
C LEU A 128 -2.14 7.38 19.96
N SER A 129 -2.08 6.60 21.04
CA SER A 129 -2.46 7.07 22.36
C SER A 129 -1.47 8.06 22.96
N SER A 130 -0.27 8.15 22.41
CA SER A 130 0.80 9.06 22.84
C SER A 130 0.75 10.36 22.04
N LYS A 131 1.10 11.48 22.71
CA LYS A 131 1.23 12.75 22.01
C LYS A 131 2.56 12.80 21.26
N PHE A 132 2.51 12.80 19.95
CA PHE A 132 3.69 12.97 19.12
C PHE A 132 4.21 14.41 19.19
N LYS A 133 5.53 14.57 19.18
CA LYS A 133 6.20 15.88 19.14
C LYS A 133 6.19 16.50 17.75
N GLU A 134 6.23 15.63 16.74
CA GLU A 134 6.28 15.94 15.32
C GLU A 134 5.29 15.09 14.56
N PRO A 135 4.83 15.49 13.37
CA PRO A 135 3.86 14.71 12.61
C PRO A 135 4.43 13.36 12.13
N LEU A 136 3.53 12.40 12.00
CA LEU A 136 3.76 11.15 11.28
C LEU A 136 2.98 11.21 9.98
N VAL A 137 3.66 10.95 8.86
CA VAL A 137 3.06 10.94 7.53
C VAL A 137 3.17 9.54 6.94
N VAL A 138 2.07 9.00 6.45
CA VAL A 138 2.05 7.82 5.58
C VAL A 138 1.82 8.29 4.16
N LEU A 139 2.76 8.00 3.28
CA LEU A 139 2.71 8.36 1.86
C LEU A 139 2.56 7.07 1.04
N ALA A 140 1.43 6.93 0.34
CA ALA A 140 1.18 5.83 -0.56
C ALA A 140 1.16 6.37 -2.00
N THR A 141 2.09 5.92 -2.84
CA THR A 141 2.28 6.41 -4.20
C THR A 141 1.78 5.41 -5.25
N ALA A 142 1.59 5.90 -6.48
CA ALA A 142 1.25 5.12 -7.65
C ALA A 142 2.39 5.12 -8.68
N ASP A 143 2.31 4.18 -9.62
CA ASP A 143 3.12 4.14 -10.86
C ASP A 143 4.64 4.00 -10.65
N GLU A 144 5.08 3.48 -9.52
CA GLU A 144 6.50 3.21 -9.28
C GLU A 144 7.04 2.16 -10.25
N GLU A 145 6.28 1.09 -10.45
CA GLU A 145 6.64 -0.06 -11.29
C GLU A 145 6.69 0.25 -12.79
N THR A 146 6.10 1.37 -13.22
CA THR A 146 6.09 1.81 -14.62
C THR A 146 7.22 2.79 -14.92
N LEU A 147 7.46 3.77 -14.03
CA LEU A 147 8.48 4.80 -14.21
C LEU A 147 9.90 4.25 -14.22
N CYS A 148 10.17 3.18 -13.49
CA CYS A 148 11.48 2.51 -13.49
C CYS A 148 11.85 1.86 -14.83
N ARG A 149 10.90 1.66 -15.75
CA ARG A 149 11.14 1.03 -17.07
C ARG A 149 11.37 2.02 -18.20
N GLU A 150 10.95 3.27 -18.08
CA GLU A 150 11.06 4.28 -19.15
C GLU A 150 12.36 5.07 -19.16
N GLN A 151 13.25 4.91 -18.17
CA GLN A 151 14.58 5.50 -18.21
C GLN A 151 15.58 4.58 -18.92
N LYS A 152 15.32 4.27 -20.20
CA LYS A 152 16.38 3.86 -21.11
C LYS A 152 16.77 5.04 -22.00
N PRO A 153 18.08 5.34 -22.09
CA PRO A 153 18.60 6.44 -22.88
C PRO A 153 18.34 6.24 -24.38
#